data_52397e89df4862f246662980cfaf631a
#
_entry.id   52397e89df4862f246662980cfaf631a
#
_cell.length_a   1.000
_cell.length_b   1.000
_cell.length_c   1.000
_cell.angle_alpha   90.00
_cell.angle_beta   90.00
_cell.angle_gamma   90.00
#
_symmetry.space_group_name_H-M   'P 1'
#
loop_
_entity.id
_entity.type
_entity.pdbx_description
1 polymer ?
#
loop_
_entity_poly.entity_id
_entity_poly.type
_entity_poly.pdbx_seq_one_letter_code
_entity_poly.pdbx_strand_id
1 'polypeptide(L)'
;MCLIYAGIKETTEDIVCYKMYVSSFKGKLVSPYMRSPMPNMNEVTKTRLGKPYGIGSCVDEGFHSFATLEDAISESECWTRHYDCDPIIVRCIIPKDSKCYIGSFWGKTAYCSDSIKLIEICA
;
A
#
# COMPACT_ATOMS: atom_id res chain seq x y z
N MET A 1 1.10 3.60 7.08
CA MET A 1 -0.23 4.06 6.64
C MET A 1 -1.28 3.28 7.38
N CYS A 2 -2.27 3.94 7.89
CA CYS A 2 -3.34 3.30 8.65
C CYS A 2 -4.64 3.43 7.86
N LEU A 3 -5.18 2.30 7.41
CA LEU A 3 -6.40 2.26 6.63
C LEU A 3 -7.62 2.32 7.53
N ILE A 4 -8.54 3.24 7.26
CA ILE A 4 -9.86 3.22 7.91
C ILE A 4 -10.68 2.15 7.22
N TYR A 5 -10.98 1.09 7.96
CA TYR A 5 -11.62 -0.12 7.47
C TYR A 5 -13.07 0.13 7.07
N ALA A 6 -13.44 -0.33 5.88
CA ALA A 6 -14.83 -0.30 5.40
C ALA A 6 -15.38 -1.71 5.17
N GLY A 7 -14.53 -2.68 4.89
CA GLY A 7 -14.92 -4.07 4.70
C GLY A 7 -13.72 -4.96 4.44
N ILE A 8 -13.90 -6.24 4.64
CA ILE A 8 -12.90 -7.26 4.30
C ILE A 8 -13.50 -8.20 3.26
N LYS A 9 -12.68 -8.64 2.32
CA LYS A 9 -13.07 -9.69 1.37
C LYS A 9 -11.88 -10.57 1.02
N GLU A 10 -12.20 -11.77 0.56
CA GLU A 10 -11.26 -12.60 -0.17
C GLU A 10 -11.38 -12.26 -1.64
N THR A 11 -10.25 -11.96 -2.29
CA THR A 11 -10.27 -11.50 -3.67
C THR A 11 -10.65 -12.65 -4.61
N THR A 12 -11.59 -12.40 -5.52
CA THR A 12 -12.05 -13.38 -6.52
C THR A 12 -11.29 -13.24 -7.84
N GLU A 13 -10.54 -12.17 -7.99
CA GLU A 13 -9.71 -11.89 -9.17
C GLU A 13 -8.54 -11.00 -8.76
N ASP A 14 -7.56 -10.85 -9.62
CA ASP A 14 -6.44 -9.94 -9.39
C ASP A 14 -6.93 -8.50 -9.36
N ILE A 15 -6.44 -7.73 -8.40
CA ILE A 15 -6.77 -6.30 -8.25
C ILE A 15 -5.52 -5.48 -8.55
N VAL A 16 -5.60 -4.58 -9.53
CA VAL A 16 -4.53 -3.62 -9.81
C VAL A 16 -4.57 -2.51 -8.75
N CYS A 17 -3.44 -2.20 -8.19
CA CYS A 17 -3.29 -1.16 -7.18
C CYS A 17 -1.93 -0.48 -7.28
N TYR A 18 -1.71 0.56 -6.46
CA TYR A 18 -0.51 1.38 -6.54
C TYR A 18 0.05 1.60 -5.15
N LYS A 19 1.35 1.35 -4.99
CA LYS A 19 2.06 1.56 -3.73
C LYS A 19 3.12 2.64 -3.91
N MET A 20 3.30 3.41 -2.85
CA MET A 20 4.38 4.38 -2.76
C MET A 20 5.52 3.80 -1.92
N TYR A 21 6.76 4.00 -2.38
CA TYR A 21 7.96 3.70 -1.61
C TYR A 21 8.86 4.93 -1.57
N VAL A 22 9.58 5.07 -0.47
CA VAL A 22 10.49 6.19 -0.23
C VAL A 22 11.89 5.66 0.04
N SER A 23 12.91 6.46 -0.26
CA SER A 23 14.28 6.10 0.09
C SER A 23 14.47 6.21 1.59
N SER A 24 14.99 5.15 2.19
CA SER A 24 15.37 5.15 3.60
C SER A 24 16.69 5.90 3.79
N PHE A 25 17.04 6.17 5.04
CA PHE A 25 18.30 6.76 5.43
C PHE A 25 19.52 6.01 4.86
N LYS A 26 19.39 4.70 4.62
CA LYS A 26 20.45 3.85 4.05
C LYS A 26 20.37 3.71 2.52
N GLY A 27 19.53 4.50 1.87
CA GLY A 27 19.36 4.44 0.42
C GLY A 27 18.50 3.30 -0.10
N LYS A 28 17.89 2.50 0.78
CA LYS A 28 16.98 1.43 0.38
C LYS A 28 15.56 1.93 0.26
N LEU A 29 14.79 1.37 -0.65
CA LEU A 29 13.37 1.69 -0.81
C LEU A 29 12.56 0.96 0.27
N VAL A 30 11.74 1.72 0.98
CA VAL A 30 10.91 1.22 2.09
C VAL A 30 9.52 1.84 2.01
N SER A 31 8.54 1.17 2.63
CA SER A 31 7.21 1.76 2.76
C SER A 31 7.25 3.00 3.66
N PRO A 32 6.40 4.03 3.39
CA PRO A 32 6.55 5.33 4.05
C PRO A 32 6.38 5.31 5.56
N TYR A 33 5.40 4.58 6.06
CA TYR A 33 5.05 4.63 7.49
C TYR A 33 5.70 3.52 8.29
N MET A 34 5.63 2.29 7.83
CA MET A 34 6.16 1.14 8.58
C MET A 34 7.62 0.85 8.28
N ARG A 35 8.19 1.52 7.31
CA ARG A 35 9.60 1.34 6.90
C ARG A 35 9.94 -0.09 6.50
N SER A 36 8.95 -0.85 6.04
CA SER A 36 9.15 -2.22 5.55
C SER A 36 9.88 -2.20 4.20
N PRO A 37 10.85 -3.10 3.98
CA PRO A 37 11.57 -3.16 2.72
C PRO A 37 10.63 -3.41 1.54
N MET A 38 10.96 -2.79 0.41
CA MET A 38 10.25 -3.05 -0.84
C MET A 38 10.46 -4.52 -1.25
N PRO A 39 9.36 -5.27 -1.51
CA PRO A 39 9.49 -6.66 -2.01
C PRO A 39 10.18 -6.73 -3.37
N ASN A 40 10.61 -7.93 -3.74
CA ASN A 40 11.15 -8.17 -5.08
C ASN A 40 10.08 -7.98 -6.15
N MET A 41 10.49 -7.45 -7.30
CA MET A 41 9.60 -7.27 -8.44
C MET A 41 9.17 -8.63 -9.01
N ASN A 42 7.92 -8.68 -9.48
CA ASN A 42 7.33 -9.85 -10.17
C ASN A 42 7.24 -11.13 -9.32
N GLU A 43 7.34 -11.02 -8.01
CA GLU A 43 7.16 -12.12 -7.08
C GLU A 43 6.00 -11.83 -6.14
N VAL A 44 5.17 -12.82 -5.87
CA VAL A 44 4.13 -12.68 -4.84
C VAL A 44 4.79 -12.72 -3.48
N THR A 45 4.59 -11.66 -2.70
CA THR A 45 5.10 -11.55 -1.33
C THR A 45 3.91 -11.57 -0.38
N LYS A 46 4.03 -12.31 0.70
CA LYS A 46 2.98 -12.45 1.71
C LYS A 46 3.42 -11.84 3.03
N THR A 47 2.45 -11.33 3.77
CA THR A 47 2.67 -10.82 5.11
C THR A 47 1.47 -11.14 5.99
N ARG A 48 1.62 -10.89 7.27
CA ARG A 48 0.50 -10.97 8.20
C ARG A 48 -0.45 -9.80 7.97
N LEU A 49 -1.74 -10.11 7.97
CA LEU A 49 -2.79 -9.08 7.91
C LEU A 49 -3.27 -8.79 9.34
N GLY A 50 -3.19 -7.53 9.72
CA GLY A 50 -3.65 -7.10 11.03
C GLY A 50 -5.16 -7.13 11.16
N LYS A 51 -5.63 -6.95 12.39
CA LYS A 51 -7.07 -6.81 12.68
C LYS A 51 -7.40 -5.34 12.87
N PRO A 52 -8.63 -4.91 12.54
CA PRO A 52 -9.06 -3.55 12.83
C PRO A 52 -8.97 -3.24 14.32
N TYR A 53 -8.47 -2.05 14.66
CA TYR A 53 -8.34 -1.61 16.03
C TYR A 53 -8.61 -0.09 16.14
N GLY A 54 -8.90 0.36 17.37
CA GLY A 54 -9.07 1.77 17.65
C GLY A 54 -10.37 2.37 17.14
N ILE A 55 -10.46 3.68 17.21
CA ILE A 55 -11.61 4.45 16.74
C ILE A 55 -11.61 4.45 15.22
N GLY A 56 -12.76 4.14 14.60
CA GLY A 56 -12.89 4.09 13.15
C GLY A 56 -12.37 2.80 12.52
N SER A 57 -12.10 1.77 13.34
CA SER A 57 -11.64 0.46 12.87
C SER A 57 -10.44 0.55 11.93
N CYS A 58 -9.34 1.12 12.42
CA CYS A 58 -8.09 1.30 11.70
C CYS A 58 -7.33 -0.02 11.52
N VAL A 59 -6.74 -0.24 10.36
CA VAL A 59 -5.85 -1.38 10.07
C VAL A 59 -4.48 -0.85 9.65
N ASP A 60 -3.42 -1.25 10.36
CA ASP A 60 -2.06 -0.80 10.04
C ASP A 60 -1.11 -1.90 9.56
N GLU A 61 -1.40 -3.16 9.81
CA GLU A 61 -0.54 -4.28 9.46
C GLU A 61 -1.01 -4.97 8.18
N GLY A 62 -0.17 -5.00 7.17
CA GLY A 62 -0.44 -5.55 5.84
C GLY A 62 0.19 -4.69 4.75
N PHE A 63 -0.03 -5.08 3.49
CA PHE A 63 0.40 -4.27 2.34
C PHE A 63 -0.66 -3.22 2.03
N HIS A 64 -0.32 -1.96 2.26
CA HIS A 64 -1.20 -0.83 1.95
C HIS A 64 -0.96 -0.34 0.53
N SER A 65 -2.05 -0.07 -0.18
CA SER A 65 -1.99 0.42 -1.55
C SER A 65 -3.20 1.30 -1.86
N PHE A 66 -3.08 2.12 -2.91
CA PHE A 66 -4.17 2.96 -3.40
C PHE A 66 -4.84 2.31 -4.59
N ALA A 67 -6.14 2.56 -4.75
CA ALA A 67 -6.93 2.01 -5.85
C ALA A 67 -6.57 2.66 -7.18
N THR A 68 -6.12 3.92 -7.19
CA THR A 68 -5.82 4.66 -8.41
C THR A 68 -4.42 5.24 -8.40
N LEU A 69 -3.85 5.39 -9.59
CA LEU A 69 -2.56 6.06 -9.78
C LEU A 69 -2.61 7.52 -9.32
N GLU A 70 -3.69 8.21 -9.59
CA GLU A 70 -3.87 9.63 -9.21
C GLU A 70 -3.80 9.82 -7.71
N ASP A 71 -4.42 8.93 -6.94
CA ASP A 71 -4.38 9.00 -5.48
C ASP A 71 -2.98 8.72 -4.93
N ALA A 72 -2.26 7.77 -5.53
CA ALA A 72 -0.88 7.50 -5.16
C ALA A 72 0.04 8.70 -5.49
N ILE A 73 -0.14 9.35 -6.63
CA ILE A 73 0.60 10.55 -7.01
C ILE A 73 0.32 11.68 -6.03
N SER A 74 -0.95 11.90 -5.70
CA SER A 74 -1.35 12.93 -4.72
C SER A 74 -0.66 12.73 -3.38
N GLU A 75 -0.60 11.49 -2.90
CA GLU A 75 0.08 11.17 -1.64
C GLU A 75 1.59 11.38 -1.77
N SER A 76 2.19 11.02 -2.91
CA SER A 76 3.63 11.21 -3.13
C SER A 76 4.02 12.69 -3.14
N GLU A 77 3.18 13.55 -3.69
CA GLU A 77 3.40 15.01 -3.67
C GLU A 77 3.35 15.55 -2.25
N CYS A 78 2.44 15.03 -1.43
CA CYS A 78 2.36 15.38 -0.02
C CYS A 78 3.66 14.99 0.71
N TRP A 79 4.19 13.81 0.47
CA TRP A 79 5.45 13.35 1.06
C TRP A 79 6.64 14.19 0.61
N THR A 80 6.73 14.50 -0.67
CA THR A 80 7.78 15.38 -1.21
C THR A 80 7.79 16.74 -0.50
N ARG A 81 6.61 17.33 -0.29
CA ARG A 81 6.49 18.64 0.37
C ARG A 81 6.88 18.62 1.84
N HIS A 82 6.49 17.57 2.58
CA HIS A 82 6.62 17.55 4.03
C HIS A 82 7.90 16.89 4.54
N TYR A 83 8.48 16.00 3.77
CA TYR A 83 9.60 15.16 4.24
C TYR A 83 10.86 15.26 3.39
N ASP A 84 10.87 16.13 2.39
CA ASP A 84 12.02 16.33 1.51
C ASP A 84 12.56 14.99 0.98
N CYS A 85 11.68 14.14 0.51
CA CYS A 85 12.02 12.85 -0.07
C CYS A 85 11.52 12.76 -1.52
N ASP A 86 12.00 11.76 -2.24
CA ASP A 86 11.65 11.55 -3.64
C ASP A 86 10.97 10.17 -3.78
N PRO A 87 9.65 10.11 -3.51
CA PRO A 87 8.92 8.84 -3.56
C PRO A 87 8.83 8.28 -4.97
N ILE A 88 8.77 6.95 -5.06
CA ILE A 88 8.40 6.27 -6.30
C ILE A 88 7.03 5.62 -6.13
N ILE A 89 6.33 5.43 -7.25
CA ILE A 89 5.05 4.73 -7.29
C ILE A 89 5.21 3.48 -8.11
N VAL A 90 4.78 2.36 -7.55
CA VAL A 90 4.86 1.04 -8.17
C VAL A 90 3.45 0.54 -8.43
N ARG A 91 3.18 0.15 -9.68
CA ARG A 91 1.95 -0.57 -10.00
C ARG A 91 2.08 -2.00 -9.51
N CYS A 92 1.06 -2.45 -8.80
CA CYS A 92 1.03 -3.74 -8.13
C CYS A 92 -0.24 -4.50 -8.46
N ILE A 93 -0.23 -5.79 -8.13
CA ILE A 93 -1.40 -6.64 -8.17
C ILE A 93 -1.59 -7.25 -6.78
N ILE A 94 -2.83 -7.17 -6.28
CA ILE A 94 -3.26 -7.99 -5.16
C ILE A 94 -3.77 -9.28 -5.80
N PRO A 95 -3.09 -10.43 -5.60
CA PRO A 95 -3.46 -11.67 -6.29
C PRO A 95 -4.85 -12.16 -5.89
N LYS A 96 -5.49 -12.89 -6.80
CA LYS A 96 -6.67 -13.67 -6.49
C LYS A 96 -6.43 -14.55 -5.26
N ASP A 97 -7.48 -14.75 -4.47
CA ASP A 97 -7.47 -15.56 -3.24
C ASP A 97 -6.65 -14.92 -2.08
N SER A 98 -6.42 -13.61 -2.14
CA SER A 98 -5.84 -12.85 -1.04
C SER A 98 -6.91 -12.35 -0.10
N LYS A 99 -6.56 -12.13 1.17
CA LYS A 99 -7.41 -11.40 2.12
C LYS A 99 -7.07 -9.93 2.02
N CYS A 100 -8.11 -9.11 1.90
CA CYS A 100 -7.95 -7.69 1.63
C CYS A 100 -9.00 -6.86 2.37
N TYR A 101 -8.55 -5.90 3.17
CA TYR A 101 -9.40 -4.84 3.67
C TYR A 101 -9.51 -3.75 2.62
N ILE A 102 -10.74 -3.26 2.43
CA ILE A 102 -11.03 -2.11 1.57
C ILE A 102 -11.49 -0.99 2.48
N GLY A 103 -10.96 0.19 2.27
CA GLY A 103 -11.32 1.32 3.10
C GLY A 103 -10.82 2.62 2.50
N SER A 104 -10.54 3.58 3.38
CA SER A 104 -10.07 4.89 2.96
C SER A 104 -8.84 5.32 3.75
N PHE A 105 -8.04 6.15 3.11
CA PHE A 105 -6.91 6.84 3.69
C PHE A 105 -6.96 8.29 3.22
N TRP A 106 -7.28 9.22 4.13
CA TRP A 106 -7.45 10.64 3.80
C TRP A 106 -8.42 10.87 2.63
N GLY A 107 -9.55 10.16 2.64
CA GLY A 107 -10.58 10.28 1.59
C GLY A 107 -10.29 9.54 0.29
N LYS A 108 -9.15 8.86 0.19
CA LYS A 108 -8.76 8.07 -0.98
C LYS A 108 -9.12 6.60 -0.76
N THR A 109 -9.61 5.92 -1.79
CA THR A 109 -9.87 4.48 -1.71
C THR A 109 -8.54 3.74 -1.63
N ALA A 110 -8.42 2.89 -0.62
CA ALA A 110 -7.19 2.17 -0.35
C ALA A 110 -7.47 0.73 0.06
N TYR A 111 -6.44 -0.09 -0.04
CA TYR A 111 -6.47 -1.51 0.32
C TYR A 111 -5.39 -1.81 1.37
N CYS A 112 -5.66 -2.82 2.19
CA CYS A 112 -4.65 -3.44 3.03
C CYS A 112 -4.76 -4.95 2.83
N SER A 113 -3.76 -5.56 2.21
CA SER A 113 -3.81 -6.97 1.80
C SER A 113 -2.71 -7.80 2.45
N ASP A 114 -2.91 -9.11 2.49
CA ASP A 114 -1.91 -10.05 2.98
C ASP A 114 -0.93 -10.51 1.91
N SER A 115 -1.19 -10.18 0.64
CA SER A 115 -0.34 -10.55 -0.48
C SER A 115 -0.25 -9.41 -1.48
N ILE A 116 0.89 -9.26 -2.12
CA ILE A 116 1.13 -8.24 -3.14
C ILE A 116 2.15 -8.76 -4.16
N LYS A 117 2.02 -8.33 -5.40
CA LYS A 117 3.00 -8.58 -6.46
C LYS A 117 3.32 -7.24 -7.12
N LEU A 118 4.57 -6.80 -7.05
CA LEU A 118 5.02 -5.56 -7.69
C LEU A 118 5.27 -5.80 -9.16
N ILE A 119 4.73 -4.95 -10.04
CA ILE A 119 4.78 -5.15 -11.49
C ILE A 119 5.75 -4.20 -12.15
N GLU A 120 5.60 -2.89 -11.95
CA GLU A 120 6.48 -1.90 -12.57
C GLU A 120 6.49 -0.58 -11.79
N ILE A 121 7.59 0.14 -11.89
CA ILE A 121 7.68 1.51 -11.37
C ILE A 121 7.06 2.41 -12.43
N CYS A 122 6.05 3.20 -12.06
CA CYS A 122 5.30 4.03 -13.00
C CYS A 122 5.38 5.53 -12.73
N ALA A 123 5.95 5.93 -11.61
CA ALA A 123 6.18 7.36 -11.34
C ALA A 123 7.22 7.60 -10.24
#